data_c85f5676b10a6791e351e5e9a253179d
#
_entry.id   c85f5676b10a6791e351e5e9a253179d
#
_cell.length_a   1.000
_cell.length_b   1.000
_cell.length_c   1.000
_cell.angle_alpha   90.00
_cell.angle_beta   90.00
_cell.angle_gamma   90.00
#
_symmetry.space_group_name_H-M   'P 1'
#
loop_
_entity.id
_entity.type
_entity.pdbx_description
1 polymer ?
#
loop_
_entity_poly.entity_id
_entity_poly.type
_entity_poly.pdbx_seq_one_letter_code
_entity_poly.pdbx_strand_id
1 'polypeptide(L)' 'MYIGQAAQLSGTTVKSIRHYEAIGLLPEAPRQGRYRLYDAQSVEQLMFIKCAQQ' A
#
# COMPACT_ATOMS: atom_id res chain seq x y z
N MET A 1 -2.89 -4.15 -9.27
CA MET A 1 -4.19 -3.97 -8.57
C MET A 1 -4.31 -2.53 -8.08
N TYR A 2 -5.51 -2.08 -7.84
CA TYR A 2 -5.77 -0.74 -7.31
C TYR A 2 -5.66 -0.74 -5.78
N ILE A 3 -5.60 0.46 -5.20
CA ILE A 3 -5.35 0.66 -3.78
C ILE A 3 -6.38 -0.08 -2.88
N GLY A 4 -7.64 -0.11 -3.28
CA GLY A 4 -8.67 -0.79 -2.47
C GLY A 4 -8.41 -2.28 -2.33
N GLN A 5 -7.99 -2.93 -3.41
CA GLN A 5 -7.67 -4.34 -3.39
C GLN A 5 -6.38 -4.60 -2.60
N ALA A 6 -5.38 -3.74 -2.77
CA ALA A 6 -4.14 -3.85 -2.01
C ALA A 6 -4.40 -3.73 -0.51
N ALA A 7 -5.27 -2.81 -0.11
CA ALA A 7 -5.66 -2.66 1.29
C ALA A 7 -6.33 -3.93 1.82
N GLN A 8 -7.24 -4.49 1.05
CA GLN A 8 -7.96 -5.70 1.44
C GLN A 8 -7.02 -6.89 1.60
N LEU A 9 -6.14 -7.09 0.63
CA LEU A 9 -5.21 -8.24 0.63
C LEU A 9 -4.16 -8.13 1.73
N SER A 10 -3.73 -6.92 2.06
CA SER A 10 -2.72 -6.69 3.09
C SER A 10 -3.31 -6.56 4.49
N GLY A 11 -4.62 -6.49 4.61
CA GLY A 11 -5.28 -6.29 5.89
C GLY A 11 -5.11 -4.88 6.44
N THR A 12 -4.88 -3.91 5.55
CA THR A 12 -4.77 -2.49 5.93
C THR A 12 -5.96 -1.72 5.38
N THR A 13 -5.91 -0.39 5.46
CA THR A 13 -6.94 0.48 4.90
C THR A 13 -6.33 1.39 3.85
N VAL A 14 -7.18 1.93 2.96
CA VAL A 14 -6.72 2.90 1.97
C VAL A 14 -6.07 4.11 2.65
N LYS A 15 -6.65 4.56 3.75
CA LYS A 15 -6.11 5.68 4.51
C LYS A 15 -4.71 5.37 5.03
N SER A 16 -4.51 4.17 5.56
CA SER A 16 -3.20 3.74 6.07
C SER A 16 -2.16 3.68 4.95
N ILE A 17 -2.54 3.14 3.79
CA ILE A 17 -1.63 3.05 2.66
C ILE A 17 -1.17 4.44 2.23
N ARG A 18 -2.10 5.38 2.12
CA ARG A 18 -1.78 6.76 1.75
C ARG A 18 -0.87 7.41 2.78
N HIS A 19 -1.11 7.14 4.05
CA HIS A 19 -0.27 7.67 5.12
C HIS A 19 1.15 7.11 5.03
N TYR A 20 1.31 5.81 4.82
CA TYR A 20 2.63 5.19 4.72
C TYR A 20 3.42 5.74 3.53
N GLU A 21 2.74 5.97 2.40
CA GLU A 21 3.38 6.59 1.25
C GLU A 21 3.80 8.03 1.54
N ALA A 22 2.96 8.78 2.25
CA ALA A 22 3.22 10.18 2.57
C ALA A 22 4.44 10.36 3.48
N ILE A 23 4.65 9.43 4.42
CA ILE A 23 5.77 9.52 5.36
C ILE A 23 7.01 8.74 4.89
N GLY A 24 6.95 8.15 3.70
CA GLY A 24 8.10 7.48 3.10
C GLY A 24 8.35 6.05 3.57
N LEU A 25 7.44 5.46 4.32
CA LEU A 25 7.57 4.06 4.73
C LEU A 25 7.31 3.09 3.59
N LEU A 26 6.49 3.49 2.63
CA LEU A 26 6.13 2.68 1.47
C LEU A 26 6.54 3.43 0.21
N PRO A 27 7.28 2.79 -0.72
CA PRO A 27 7.60 3.45 -1.98
C PRO A 27 6.32 3.80 -2.74
N GLU A 28 6.33 4.94 -3.41
CA GLU A 28 5.18 5.37 -4.19
C GLU A 28 4.96 4.40 -5.34
N ALA A 29 3.73 3.88 -5.46
CA ALA A 29 3.38 2.94 -6.51
C ALA A 29 3.38 3.64 -7.88
N PRO A 30 3.78 2.94 -8.96
CA PRO A 30 3.69 3.50 -10.30
C PRO A 30 2.23 3.82 -10.63
N ARG A 31 2.03 4.89 -11.36
CA ARG A 31 0.70 5.33 -11.77
C ARG A 31 0.41 4.88 -13.18
N GLN A 32 -0.82 4.43 -13.40
CA GLN A 32 -1.36 4.23 -14.74
C GLN A 32 -2.56 5.14 -14.89
N GLY A 33 -2.39 6.24 -15.64
CA GLY A 33 -3.41 7.26 -15.73
C GLY A 33 -3.63 7.96 -14.38
N ARG A 34 -4.85 7.92 -13.88
CA ARG A 34 -5.23 8.55 -12.61
C ARG A 34 -5.02 7.65 -11.40
N TYR A 35 -4.72 6.37 -11.64
CA TYR A 35 -4.72 5.39 -10.57
C TYR A 35 -3.32 4.86 -10.32
N ARG A 36 -3.03 4.57 -9.06
CA ARG A 36 -1.81 3.88 -8.68
C ARG A 36 -2.02 2.38 -8.81
N LEU A 37 -1.00 1.71 -9.35
CA LEU A 37 -1.04 0.25 -9.47
C LEU A 37 -0.13 -0.38 -8.42
N TYR A 38 -0.71 -1.27 -7.65
CA TYR A 38 0.00 -2.05 -6.64
C TYR A 38 0.17 -3.48 -7.14
N ASP A 39 1.18 -4.18 -6.65
CA ASP A 39 1.45 -5.57 -7.02
C ASP A 39 1.65 -6.41 -5.76
N ALA A 40 2.00 -7.70 -5.94
CA ALA A 40 2.22 -8.59 -4.81
C ALA A 40 3.32 -8.10 -3.88
N GLN A 41 4.36 -7.47 -4.43
CA GLN A 41 5.45 -6.91 -3.64
C GLN A 41 4.96 -5.78 -2.76
N SER A 42 4.08 -4.92 -3.28
CA SER A 42 3.47 -3.85 -2.49
C SER A 42 2.67 -4.41 -1.33
N VAL A 43 1.90 -5.47 -1.58
CA VAL A 43 1.11 -6.13 -0.54
C VAL A 43 2.03 -6.69 0.55
N GLU A 44 3.13 -7.33 0.18
CA GLU A 44 4.09 -7.84 1.14
C GLU A 44 4.68 -6.73 1.99
N GLN A 45 5.05 -5.61 1.37
CA GLN A 45 5.58 -4.45 2.09
C GLN A 45 4.57 -3.89 3.06
N LEU A 46 3.30 -3.81 2.67
CA LEU A 46 2.23 -3.34 3.54
C LEU A 46 2.03 -4.26 4.74
N MET A 47 2.07 -5.55 4.50
CA MET A 47 1.96 -6.54 5.59
C MET A 47 3.12 -6.41 6.57
N PHE A 48 4.32 -6.19 6.06
CA PHE A 48 5.51 -5.99 6.88
C PHE A 48 5.37 -4.72 7.73
N ILE A 49 4.94 -3.61 7.13
CA ILE A 49 4.75 -2.35 7.84
C ILE A 49 3.69 -2.51 8.93
N LYS A 50 2.59 -3.16 8.61
CA LYS A 50 1.53 -3.41 9.57
C LYS A 50 2.05 -4.20 10.77
N CYS A 51 2.83 -5.23 10.53
CA CYS A 51 3.43 -6.03 11.58
C CYS A 51 4.37 -5.21 12.46
N ALA A 52 5.18 -4.36 11.84
CA ALA A 52 6.15 -3.54 12.55
C ALA A 52 5.49 -2.46 13.41
N GLN A 53 4.26 -2.08 13.08
CA GLN A 53 3.52 -1.02 13.78
C GLN A 53 2.68 -1.54 14.94
N GLN A 54 2.57 -2.82 15.10
CA GLN A 54 1.79 -3.40 16.20
C GLN A 54 2.56 -3.44 17.52
#